data_7fafe7a7e9010587fb9d45535e2ac0cd
#
_entry.id   7fafe7a7e9010587fb9d45535e2ac0cd
#
_cell.length_a   1.000
_cell.length_b   1.000
_cell.length_c   1.000
_cell.angle_alpha   90.00
_cell.angle_beta   90.00
_cell.angle_gamma   90.00
#
_symmetry.space_group_name_H-M   'P 1'
#
loop_
_entity.id
_entity.type
_entity.pdbx_description
1 polymer ?
#
loop_
_entity_poly.entity_id
_entity_poly.type
_entity_poly.pdbx_seq_one_letter_code
_entity_poly.pdbx_strand_id
1 'polypeptide(L)'
;MRPTRRQFAQGMAAGLAGLALPSAVASSAVAAPQGPNPRSGRGLDERAIQTALDAVVQWPAVGAVCSVVGPAGRFDTASGTRGLHANAPARANSVARIASVTKGMVATVALQEVERGTLSLDSTIGDVLPGLWPDVEDRVTLSMLLNHTSGMPDAIWVIMRGQSLFELDFDELADVVSRSYGQRELVELAKQADWWFEPGTDYGYSNTGYVVVEMMVEAVTGRRMPELIRDRVFRPAGMHRTRLEHGTLVRGAEMQDAAVRPREGKALETIDQSIFASAAAVNTTAADVTRFYQALMRGELVSQQTVDLMVTPVGPAAQAGYGYGLFLVADPAPEHAGEVLVGHDGAGFGSVSLALCSRDGERAFAFTYIGRPYWQDGWDEVFAKELALMRTAFVVNAADAPASRDRLVRGGAAASRCAVADLAARGARLV
;
A
#
# COMPACT_ATOMS: atom_id res chain seq x y z
N MET A 1 3.96 26.46 12.81
CA MET A 1 5.30 25.81 12.68
C MET A 1 5.29 25.01 11.40
N ARG A 2 6.28 25.14 10.52
CA ARG A 2 6.36 24.28 9.32
C ARG A 2 6.69 22.86 9.78
N PRO A 3 6.00 21.82 9.30
CA PRO A 3 6.32 20.43 9.66
C PRO A 3 7.76 20.12 9.27
N THR A 4 8.45 19.36 10.09
CA THR A 4 9.82 18.94 9.77
C THR A 4 9.78 17.91 8.62
N ARG A 5 10.86 17.81 7.84
CA ARG A 5 11.03 16.86 6.73
C ARG A 5 10.69 15.41 7.14
N ARG A 6 10.99 15.06 8.41
CA ARG A 6 10.68 13.76 9.02
C ARG A 6 9.18 13.53 9.23
N GLN A 7 8.42 14.59 9.54
CA GLN A 7 6.96 14.52 9.74
C GLN A 7 6.20 14.33 8.44
N PHE A 8 6.67 14.86 7.31
CA PHE A 8 6.04 14.66 6.02
C PHE A 8 6.26 13.24 5.48
N ALA A 9 7.50 12.73 5.55
CA ALA A 9 7.80 11.35 5.17
C ALA A 9 6.99 10.34 6.01
N GLN A 10 6.72 10.66 7.28
CA GLN A 10 5.86 9.89 8.18
C GLN A 10 4.37 10.07 7.87
N GLY A 11 3.91 11.24 7.43
CA GLY A 11 2.52 11.49 7.06
C GLY A 11 2.08 10.81 5.76
N MET A 12 3.00 10.54 4.83
CA MET A 12 2.71 9.76 3.61
C MET A 12 2.74 8.24 3.85
N ALA A 13 3.51 7.78 4.86
CA ALA A 13 3.57 6.39 5.32
C ALA A 13 2.58 6.08 6.46
N ALA A 14 1.81 7.06 6.93
CA ALA A 14 1.02 6.99 8.16
C ALA A 14 -0.22 6.06 8.07
N GLY A 15 -0.52 5.48 6.91
CA GLY A 15 -1.61 4.51 6.79
C GLY A 15 -1.40 3.28 7.69
N LEU A 16 -0.24 2.63 7.62
CA LEU A 16 0.03 1.39 8.38
C LEU A 16 1.04 1.53 9.52
N ALA A 17 1.89 2.56 9.56
CA ALA A 17 2.77 2.80 10.71
C ALA A 17 1.97 3.07 12.02
N GLY A 18 0.69 3.45 11.92
CA GLY A 18 -0.26 3.51 13.03
C GLY A 18 -0.90 2.17 13.44
N LEU A 19 -0.67 1.09 12.69
CA LEU A 19 -1.16 -0.27 13.00
C LEU A 19 -0.33 -1.00 14.07
N ALA A 20 0.75 -0.41 14.60
CA ALA A 20 1.35 -0.84 15.84
C ALA A 20 0.33 -0.60 16.97
N LEU A 21 -0.46 -1.60 17.29
CA LEU A 21 -1.48 -1.56 18.35
C LEU A 21 -0.84 -1.09 19.67
N PRO A 22 -1.41 -0.10 20.37
CA PRO A 22 -0.97 0.24 21.70
C PRO A 22 -1.19 -0.97 22.62
N SER A 23 -0.10 -1.44 23.23
CA SER A 23 -0.12 -2.49 24.25
C SER A 23 -0.64 -1.94 25.59
N ALA A 24 -1.80 -1.27 25.60
CA ALA A 24 -2.47 -0.86 26.84
C ALA A 24 -3.92 -0.47 26.54
N VAL A 25 -4.77 -1.47 26.27
CA VAL A 25 -6.16 -1.38 26.72
C VAL A 25 -6.36 -2.52 27.71
N ALA A 26 -6.02 -2.24 28.95
CA ALA A 26 -6.52 -3.00 30.07
C ALA A 26 -8.05 -2.95 30.03
N SER A 27 -8.64 -4.09 29.81
CA SER A 27 -9.90 -4.56 30.37
C SER A 27 -10.91 -3.46 30.74
N SER A 28 -11.69 -3.05 29.75
CA SER A 28 -13.11 -2.75 29.97
C SER A 28 -13.86 -3.70 29.05
N ALA A 29 -14.29 -4.81 29.61
CA ALA A 29 -15.19 -5.75 28.96
C ALA A 29 -16.52 -5.01 28.71
N VAL A 30 -16.64 -4.38 27.54
CA VAL A 30 -17.95 -4.15 26.97
C VAL A 30 -18.42 -5.53 26.51
N ALA A 31 -19.41 -6.08 27.24
CA ALA A 31 -20.06 -7.30 26.85
C ALA A 31 -20.52 -7.18 25.39
N ALA A 32 -19.94 -8.01 24.53
CA ALA A 32 -20.46 -8.19 23.19
C ALA A 32 -21.93 -8.61 23.29
N PRO A 33 -22.84 -8.05 22.48
CA PRO A 33 -24.18 -8.54 22.41
C PRO A 33 -24.11 -10.02 22.01
N GLN A 34 -24.65 -10.90 22.84
CA GLN A 34 -24.82 -12.31 22.51
C GLN A 34 -25.85 -12.39 21.38
N GLY A 35 -25.33 -12.38 20.13
CA GLY A 35 -26.11 -12.73 18.97
C GLY A 35 -26.43 -14.22 18.95
N PRO A 36 -27.50 -14.67 18.25
CA PRO A 36 -27.92 -16.05 18.22
C PRO A 36 -26.77 -16.94 17.69
N ASN A 37 -26.58 -18.06 18.40
CA ASN A 37 -25.66 -19.15 18.13
C ASN A 37 -25.47 -19.40 16.62
N PRO A 38 -24.27 -19.20 16.05
CA PRO A 38 -24.06 -19.42 14.62
C PRO A 38 -24.23 -20.90 14.32
N ARG A 39 -25.29 -21.24 13.61
CA ARG A 39 -25.38 -22.52 12.93
C ARG A 39 -24.20 -22.59 11.95
N SER A 40 -23.36 -23.60 12.15
CA SER A 40 -22.23 -23.97 11.30
C SER A 40 -22.63 -24.00 9.80
N GLY A 41 -22.47 -22.86 9.12
CA GLY A 41 -22.63 -22.70 7.68
C GLY A 41 -21.25 -22.35 7.11
N ARG A 42 -20.71 -23.23 6.28
CA ARG A 42 -19.45 -23.10 5.58
C ARG A 42 -19.49 -21.92 4.61
N GLY A 43 -19.16 -20.70 5.04
CA GLY A 43 -19.15 -19.53 4.15
C GLY A 43 -18.56 -18.29 4.81
N LEU A 44 -18.06 -17.37 4.00
CA LEU A 44 -17.73 -16.01 4.43
C LEU A 44 -18.99 -15.34 5.00
N ASP A 45 -18.87 -14.62 6.13
CA ASP A 45 -19.97 -13.76 6.60
C ASP A 45 -20.06 -12.49 5.74
N GLU A 46 -20.61 -12.66 4.55
CA GLU A 46 -20.80 -11.59 3.55
C GLU A 46 -21.58 -10.42 4.15
N ARG A 47 -22.52 -10.69 5.04
CA ARG A 47 -23.32 -9.65 5.67
C ARG A 47 -22.51 -8.80 6.65
N ALA A 48 -21.64 -9.42 7.45
CA ALA A 48 -20.77 -8.69 8.37
C ALA A 48 -19.77 -7.83 7.58
N ILE A 49 -19.18 -8.38 6.50
CA ILE A 49 -18.26 -7.66 5.62
C ILE A 49 -18.97 -6.48 4.95
N GLN A 50 -20.17 -6.68 4.39
CA GLN A 50 -20.96 -5.62 3.78
C GLN A 50 -21.30 -4.52 4.78
N THR A 51 -21.74 -4.88 5.97
CA THR A 51 -22.07 -3.91 7.04
C THR A 51 -20.84 -3.08 7.43
N ALA A 52 -19.68 -3.71 7.54
CA ALA A 52 -18.43 -3.00 7.86
C ALA A 52 -17.99 -2.07 6.71
N LEU A 53 -18.18 -2.49 5.45
CA LEU A 53 -17.91 -1.64 4.27
C LEU A 53 -18.87 -0.45 4.20
N ASP A 54 -20.17 -0.66 4.48
CA ASP A 54 -21.16 0.42 4.52
C ASP A 54 -20.86 1.44 5.62
N ALA A 55 -20.28 0.99 6.72
CA ALA A 55 -19.81 1.89 7.79
C ALA A 55 -18.62 2.77 7.37
N VAL A 56 -17.72 2.27 6.50
CA VAL A 56 -16.65 3.09 5.91
C VAL A 56 -17.24 4.19 5.03
N VAL A 57 -18.26 3.85 4.22
CA VAL A 57 -18.86 4.76 3.23
C VAL A 57 -19.87 5.70 3.90
N GLN A 58 -19.35 6.53 4.79
CA GLN A 58 -20.03 7.68 5.39
C GLN A 58 -19.12 8.88 5.21
N TRP A 59 -19.68 10.08 5.11
CA TRP A 59 -18.85 11.25 4.92
C TRP A 59 -17.64 11.25 5.87
N PRO A 60 -16.40 11.43 5.35
CA PRO A 60 -16.04 11.91 4.00
C PRO A 60 -15.94 10.85 2.90
N ALA A 61 -15.90 9.55 3.21
CA ALA A 61 -15.83 8.54 2.17
C ALA A 61 -17.14 8.49 1.35
N VAL A 62 -17.01 8.50 0.04
CA VAL A 62 -18.10 8.64 -0.93
C VAL A 62 -18.51 7.30 -1.52
N GLY A 63 -17.55 6.42 -1.71
CA GLY A 63 -17.77 5.09 -2.24
C GLY A 63 -16.55 4.20 -2.06
N ALA A 64 -16.77 2.90 -2.00
CA ALA A 64 -15.72 1.92 -1.80
C ALA A 64 -15.98 0.61 -2.56
N VAL A 65 -14.89 -0.08 -2.86
CA VAL A 65 -14.87 -1.44 -3.41
C VAL A 65 -14.03 -2.34 -2.50
N CYS A 66 -14.47 -3.59 -2.31
CA CYS A 66 -13.81 -4.53 -1.42
C CYS A 66 -13.81 -5.94 -2.03
N SER A 67 -12.75 -6.69 -1.77
CA SER A 67 -12.63 -8.12 -2.08
C SER A 67 -12.04 -8.83 -0.87
N VAL A 68 -12.71 -9.87 -0.40
CA VAL A 68 -12.28 -10.74 0.68
C VAL A 68 -12.18 -12.16 0.15
N VAL A 69 -11.06 -12.82 0.40
CA VAL A 69 -10.82 -14.21 0.02
C VAL A 69 -10.44 -15.01 1.26
N GLY A 70 -10.99 -16.19 1.38
CA GLY A 70 -10.63 -17.15 2.42
C GLY A 70 -10.88 -18.58 1.97
N PRO A 71 -10.64 -19.57 2.83
CA PRO A 71 -10.87 -20.99 2.51
C PRO A 71 -12.29 -21.28 2.06
N ALA A 72 -13.27 -20.52 2.54
CA ALA A 72 -14.68 -20.66 2.21
C ALA A 72 -15.07 -20.04 0.86
N GLY A 73 -14.17 -19.31 0.20
CA GLY A 73 -14.41 -18.69 -1.10
C GLY A 73 -14.00 -17.22 -1.18
N ARG A 74 -14.66 -16.50 -2.07
CA ARG A 74 -14.42 -15.08 -2.38
C ARG A 74 -15.74 -14.31 -2.25
N PHE A 75 -15.67 -13.13 -1.66
CA PHE A 75 -16.74 -12.15 -1.66
C PHE A 75 -16.23 -10.81 -2.17
N ASP A 76 -16.76 -10.36 -3.31
CA ASP A 76 -16.47 -9.08 -3.94
C ASP A 76 -17.69 -8.17 -3.77
N THR A 77 -17.50 -6.98 -3.21
CA THR A 77 -18.61 -6.08 -2.90
C THR A 77 -18.24 -4.61 -3.07
N ALA A 78 -19.23 -3.73 -2.98
CA ALA A 78 -19.07 -2.29 -3.07
C ALA A 78 -20.12 -1.58 -2.23
N SER A 79 -19.85 -0.32 -1.90
CA SER A 79 -20.77 0.58 -1.20
C SER A 79 -20.66 2.00 -1.75
N GLY A 80 -21.73 2.80 -1.65
CA GLY A 80 -21.77 4.19 -2.06
C GLY A 80 -21.76 4.41 -3.58
N THR A 81 -21.19 5.52 -4.01
CA THR A 81 -21.19 5.99 -5.41
C THR A 81 -19.80 5.99 -6.03
N ARG A 82 -19.73 6.08 -7.36
CA ARG A 82 -18.46 6.10 -8.10
C ARG A 82 -17.73 7.44 -8.09
N GLY A 83 -18.29 8.47 -7.48
CA GLY A 83 -17.69 9.80 -7.42
C GLY A 83 -18.52 10.75 -6.56
N LEU A 84 -17.91 11.85 -6.15
CA LEU A 84 -18.49 12.84 -5.24
C LEU A 84 -19.83 13.40 -5.73
N HIS A 85 -19.96 13.58 -7.04
CA HIS A 85 -21.17 14.12 -7.69
C HIS A 85 -21.83 13.08 -8.61
N ALA A 86 -21.40 11.82 -8.54
CA ALA A 86 -21.93 10.77 -9.39
C ALA A 86 -23.17 10.13 -8.76
N ASN A 87 -24.27 10.03 -9.52
CA ASN A 87 -25.45 9.25 -9.12
C ASN A 87 -25.27 7.74 -9.37
N ALA A 88 -24.21 7.34 -10.07
CA ALA A 88 -23.95 5.95 -10.40
C ALA A 88 -23.37 5.22 -9.18
N PRO A 89 -23.94 4.05 -8.80
CA PRO A 89 -23.44 3.29 -7.67
C PRO A 89 -22.05 2.71 -7.96
N ALA A 90 -21.22 2.58 -6.92
CA ALA A 90 -20.03 1.75 -6.97
C ALA A 90 -20.43 0.29 -7.22
N ARG A 91 -19.59 -0.46 -7.91
CA ARG A 91 -19.79 -1.89 -8.19
C ARG A 91 -18.56 -2.67 -7.76
N ALA A 92 -18.75 -3.90 -7.32
CA ALA A 92 -17.67 -4.78 -6.87
C ALA A 92 -16.52 -4.90 -7.88
N ASN A 93 -16.81 -4.76 -9.17
CA ASN A 93 -15.82 -4.79 -10.24
C ASN A 93 -15.39 -3.40 -10.74
N SER A 94 -15.74 -2.30 -10.06
CA SER A 94 -15.27 -0.97 -10.43
C SER A 94 -13.76 -0.87 -10.27
N VAL A 95 -13.13 -0.22 -11.23
CA VAL A 95 -11.69 0.04 -11.24
C VAL A 95 -11.39 1.30 -10.44
N ALA A 96 -10.45 1.22 -9.52
CA ALA A 96 -9.99 2.34 -8.69
C ALA A 96 -8.47 2.49 -8.76
N ARG A 97 -7.97 3.65 -8.39
CA ARG A 97 -6.54 3.90 -8.17
C ARG A 97 -6.15 3.31 -6.81
N ILE A 98 -5.14 2.44 -6.82
CA ILE A 98 -4.69 1.77 -5.59
C ILE A 98 -3.43 2.39 -4.97
N ALA A 99 -2.98 3.49 -5.52
CA ALA A 99 -1.81 4.22 -5.05
C ALA A 99 -0.62 3.28 -4.74
N SER A 100 0.00 3.41 -3.57
CA SER A 100 1.23 2.71 -3.20
C SER A 100 1.13 1.18 -3.09
N VAL A 101 -0.05 0.58 -3.11
CA VAL A 101 -0.20 -0.87 -3.30
C VAL A 101 0.51 -1.34 -4.60
N THR A 102 0.71 -0.43 -5.55
CA THR A 102 1.53 -0.60 -6.77
C THR A 102 2.97 -1.06 -6.46
N LYS A 103 3.57 -0.60 -5.36
CA LYS A 103 4.98 -0.86 -5.04
C LYS A 103 5.33 -2.34 -4.93
N GLY A 104 4.47 -3.14 -4.34
CA GLY A 104 4.65 -4.59 -4.28
C GLY A 104 4.75 -5.24 -5.67
N MET A 105 3.96 -4.74 -6.63
CA MET A 105 3.98 -5.23 -8.01
C MET A 105 5.25 -4.82 -8.76
N VAL A 106 5.72 -3.58 -8.54
CA VAL A 106 6.98 -3.07 -9.12
C VAL A 106 8.20 -3.77 -8.51
N ALA A 107 8.21 -3.97 -7.19
CA ALA A 107 9.25 -4.74 -6.51
C ALA A 107 9.32 -6.18 -7.05
N THR A 108 8.17 -6.80 -7.34
CA THR A 108 8.12 -8.13 -7.98
C THR A 108 8.87 -8.14 -9.31
N VAL A 109 8.64 -7.14 -10.20
CA VAL A 109 9.35 -7.04 -11.48
C VAL A 109 10.85 -6.81 -11.29
N ALA A 110 11.25 -5.94 -10.36
CA ALA A 110 12.65 -5.69 -10.07
C ALA A 110 13.37 -6.95 -9.54
N LEU A 111 12.71 -7.70 -8.66
CA LEU A 111 13.25 -8.94 -8.12
C LEU A 111 13.26 -10.09 -9.13
N GLN A 112 12.38 -10.08 -10.13
CA GLN A 112 12.51 -10.98 -11.28
C GLN A 112 13.80 -10.70 -12.08
N GLU A 113 14.26 -9.45 -12.17
CA GLU A 113 15.56 -9.14 -12.78
C GLU A 113 16.73 -9.60 -11.88
N VAL A 114 16.56 -9.56 -10.57
CA VAL A 114 17.55 -10.16 -9.63
C VAL A 114 17.63 -11.67 -9.82
N GLU A 115 16.52 -12.38 -9.94
CA GLU A 115 16.49 -13.82 -10.22
C GLU A 115 17.15 -14.17 -11.57
N ARG A 116 17.05 -13.27 -12.57
CA ARG A 116 17.69 -13.43 -13.87
C ARG A 116 19.18 -13.09 -13.88
N GLY A 117 19.68 -12.48 -12.82
CA GLY A 117 21.05 -12.00 -12.73
C GLY A 117 21.36 -10.76 -13.57
N THR A 118 20.34 -10.05 -14.09
CA THR A 118 20.49 -8.79 -14.79
C THR A 118 20.59 -7.59 -13.84
N LEU A 119 20.08 -7.76 -12.61
CA LEU A 119 20.29 -6.88 -11.47
C LEU A 119 20.76 -7.69 -10.27
N SER A 120 21.37 -7.00 -9.29
CA SER A 120 21.62 -7.50 -7.95
C SER A 120 20.94 -6.58 -6.94
N LEU A 121 20.63 -7.06 -5.75
CA LEU A 121 20.20 -6.19 -4.65
C LEU A 121 21.26 -5.15 -4.29
N ASP A 122 22.55 -5.45 -4.56
CA ASP A 122 23.68 -4.55 -4.36
C ASP A 122 23.98 -3.67 -5.59
N SER A 123 23.29 -3.84 -6.73
CA SER A 123 23.45 -2.96 -7.87
C SER A 123 23.16 -1.52 -7.48
N THR A 124 24.12 -0.63 -7.69
CA THR A 124 23.97 0.79 -7.36
C THR A 124 23.27 1.57 -8.46
N ILE A 125 22.83 2.78 -8.14
CA ILE A 125 22.33 3.71 -9.18
C ILE A 125 23.43 3.95 -10.22
N GLY A 126 24.68 4.16 -9.80
CA GLY A 126 25.82 4.41 -10.68
C GLY A 126 26.13 3.25 -11.63
N ASP A 127 25.95 1.99 -11.19
CA ASP A 127 26.15 0.83 -12.06
C ASP A 127 25.16 0.80 -13.24
N VAL A 128 23.92 1.28 -13.04
CA VAL A 128 22.82 1.10 -14.00
C VAL A 128 22.44 2.40 -14.70
N LEU A 129 22.50 3.51 -13.99
CA LEU A 129 22.08 4.85 -14.45
C LEU A 129 23.17 5.89 -14.17
N PRO A 130 24.39 5.73 -14.71
CA PRO A 130 25.50 6.62 -14.40
C PRO A 130 25.18 8.08 -14.74
N GLY A 131 25.53 8.99 -13.82
CA GLY A 131 25.24 10.41 -13.93
C GLY A 131 23.82 10.81 -13.54
N LEU A 132 22.99 9.88 -13.05
CA LEU A 132 21.65 10.23 -12.56
C LEU A 132 21.72 11.05 -11.28
N TRP A 133 22.64 10.71 -10.35
CA TRP A 133 22.85 11.43 -9.08
C TRP A 133 24.32 11.32 -8.62
N PRO A 134 25.26 12.03 -9.27
CA PRO A 134 26.70 11.79 -9.14
C PRO A 134 27.24 11.77 -7.71
N ASP A 135 26.68 12.55 -6.79
CA ASP A 135 27.20 12.66 -5.41
C ASP A 135 26.93 11.42 -4.55
N VAL A 136 25.98 10.56 -4.93
CA VAL A 136 25.49 9.44 -4.10
C VAL A 136 25.25 8.15 -4.89
N GLU A 137 25.27 8.18 -6.20
CA GLU A 137 24.83 7.06 -7.07
C GLU A 137 25.57 5.76 -6.82
N ASP A 138 26.85 5.81 -6.39
CA ASP A 138 27.66 4.64 -6.07
C ASP A 138 27.38 4.06 -4.68
N ARG A 139 26.57 4.73 -3.86
CA ARG A 139 26.25 4.34 -2.49
C ARG A 139 24.80 3.89 -2.29
N VAL A 140 23.94 4.20 -3.24
CA VAL A 140 22.51 3.85 -3.17
C VAL A 140 22.25 2.61 -3.99
N THR A 141 21.89 1.51 -3.30
CA THR A 141 21.64 0.21 -3.93
C THR A 141 20.15 -0.01 -4.25
N LEU A 142 19.87 -0.97 -5.13
CA LEU A 142 18.50 -1.43 -5.41
C LEU A 142 17.77 -1.86 -4.13
N SER A 143 18.47 -2.58 -3.24
CA SER A 143 17.92 -2.97 -1.93
C SER A 143 17.45 -1.77 -1.12
N MET A 144 18.26 -0.71 -1.03
CA MET A 144 17.92 0.51 -0.29
C MET A 144 16.74 1.28 -0.90
N LEU A 145 16.59 1.24 -2.22
CA LEU A 145 15.44 1.84 -2.91
C LEU A 145 14.16 1.06 -2.65
N LEU A 146 14.22 -0.28 -2.73
CA LEU A 146 13.07 -1.16 -2.54
C LEU A 146 12.53 -1.15 -1.11
N ASN A 147 13.38 -0.97 -0.09
CA ASN A 147 13.00 -1.00 1.32
C ASN A 147 13.04 0.36 2.03
N HIS A 148 13.16 1.46 1.26
CA HIS A 148 13.14 2.83 1.76
C HIS A 148 14.24 3.19 2.76
N THR A 149 15.42 2.59 2.63
CA THR A 149 16.60 2.93 3.44
C THR A 149 17.63 3.77 2.69
N SER A 150 17.29 4.25 1.49
CA SER A 150 18.21 5.05 0.68
C SER A 150 18.48 6.46 1.22
N GLY A 151 17.56 7.04 1.98
CA GLY A 151 17.58 8.46 2.36
C GLY A 151 17.19 9.43 1.25
N MET A 152 16.76 8.91 0.11
CA MET A 152 16.42 9.69 -1.08
C MET A 152 15.22 10.62 -0.81
N PRO A 153 15.34 11.93 -1.10
CA PRO A 153 14.22 12.86 -0.96
C PRO A 153 13.09 12.53 -1.93
N ASP A 154 11.87 12.91 -1.56
CA ASP A 154 10.67 12.65 -2.35
C ASP A 154 10.27 13.86 -3.20
N ALA A 155 10.10 13.67 -4.51
CA ALA A 155 9.64 14.69 -5.44
C ALA A 155 8.26 15.25 -5.05
N ILE A 156 7.37 14.42 -4.49
CA ILE A 156 6.05 14.87 -4.02
C ILE A 156 6.19 15.92 -2.94
N TRP A 157 7.17 15.79 -2.03
CA TRP A 157 7.46 16.82 -1.04
C TRP A 157 7.79 18.18 -1.68
N VAL A 158 8.61 18.16 -2.73
CA VAL A 158 9.01 19.38 -3.45
C VAL A 158 7.83 19.95 -4.23
N ILE A 159 7.07 19.11 -4.93
CA ILE A 159 5.86 19.51 -5.68
C ILE A 159 4.84 20.16 -4.75
N MET A 160 4.63 19.60 -3.55
CA MET A 160 3.73 20.15 -2.54
C MET A 160 4.38 21.30 -1.71
N ARG A 161 5.55 21.80 -2.14
CA ARG A 161 6.26 22.94 -1.49
C ARG A 161 6.49 22.73 0.02
N GLY A 162 6.62 21.50 0.47
CA GLY A 162 6.76 21.15 1.87
C GLY A 162 5.52 21.46 2.72
N GLN A 163 4.36 21.68 2.12
CA GLN A 163 3.11 21.89 2.84
C GLN A 163 2.51 20.58 3.34
N SER A 164 1.81 20.64 4.46
CA SER A 164 0.95 19.55 4.89
C SER A 164 -0.16 19.33 3.88
N LEU A 165 -0.49 18.07 3.59
CA LEU A 165 -1.65 17.75 2.76
C LEU A 165 -2.96 18.33 3.29
N PHE A 166 -3.07 18.56 4.60
CA PHE A 166 -4.25 19.17 5.23
C PHE A 166 -4.39 20.68 4.96
N GLU A 167 -3.30 21.35 4.54
CA GLU A 167 -3.27 22.77 4.25
C GLU A 167 -3.38 23.11 2.76
N LEU A 168 -3.35 22.09 1.88
CA LEU A 168 -3.39 22.30 0.42
C LEU A 168 -4.71 22.91 -0.03
N ASP A 169 -4.63 23.92 -0.89
CA ASP A 169 -5.79 24.39 -1.66
C ASP A 169 -6.22 23.31 -2.67
N PHE A 170 -7.53 23.08 -2.78
CA PHE A 170 -8.04 22.00 -3.65
C PHE A 170 -7.97 22.33 -5.14
N ASP A 171 -8.00 23.60 -5.53
CA ASP A 171 -7.82 24.00 -6.93
C ASP A 171 -6.34 23.87 -7.31
N GLU A 172 -5.40 24.31 -6.44
CA GLU A 172 -3.97 24.08 -6.62
C GLU A 172 -3.64 22.59 -6.68
N LEU A 173 -4.25 21.77 -5.82
CA LEU A 173 -4.09 20.32 -5.86
C LEU A 173 -4.57 19.74 -7.20
N ALA A 174 -5.75 20.14 -7.69
CA ALA A 174 -6.29 19.67 -8.96
C ALA A 174 -5.36 20.03 -10.13
N ASP A 175 -4.79 21.22 -10.14
CA ASP A 175 -3.84 21.67 -11.17
C ASP A 175 -2.56 20.83 -11.15
N VAL A 176 -2.00 20.61 -9.96
CA VAL A 176 -0.77 19.83 -9.77
C VAL A 176 -0.95 18.38 -10.23
N VAL A 177 -2.06 17.73 -9.83
CA VAL A 177 -2.27 16.31 -10.15
C VAL A 177 -2.72 16.08 -11.60
N SER A 178 -3.15 17.12 -12.32
CA SER A 178 -3.53 17.04 -13.73
C SER A 178 -2.33 17.17 -14.68
N ARG A 179 -1.17 17.61 -14.18
CA ARG A 179 0.04 17.81 -14.97
C ARG A 179 0.80 16.49 -15.17
N SER A 180 1.34 16.30 -16.37
CA SER A 180 2.27 15.20 -16.67
C SER A 180 3.68 15.48 -16.17
N TYR A 181 4.34 14.46 -15.64
CA TYR A 181 5.73 14.48 -15.14
C TYR A 181 6.55 13.37 -15.79
N GLY A 182 7.76 13.71 -16.26
CA GLY A 182 8.71 12.70 -16.71
C GLY A 182 9.47 12.08 -15.52
N GLN A 183 9.91 10.82 -15.64
CA GLN A 183 10.71 10.15 -14.60
C GLN A 183 11.95 10.97 -14.21
N ARG A 184 12.72 11.44 -15.19
CA ARG A 184 13.90 12.31 -14.93
C ARG A 184 13.50 13.64 -14.30
N GLU A 185 12.38 14.23 -14.69
CA GLU A 185 11.87 15.45 -14.07
C GLU A 185 11.55 15.24 -12.58
N LEU A 186 10.93 14.11 -12.22
CA LEU A 186 10.68 13.76 -10.80
C LEU A 186 11.98 13.64 -10.01
N VAL A 187 13.02 13.02 -10.59
CA VAL A 187 14.35 12.96 -9.95
C VAL A 187 14.96 14.35 -9.81
N GLU A 188 14.91 15.21 -10.84
CA GLU A 188 15.43 16.57 -10.75
C GLU A 188 14.67 17.45 -9.74
N LEU A 189 13.35 17.23 -9.59
CA LEU A 189 12.58 17.86 -8.53
C LEU A 189 13.05 17.38 -7.15
N ALA A 190 13.25 16.07 -6.96
CA ALA A 190 13.73 15.53 -5.70
C ALA A 190 15.11 16.08 -5.30
N LYS A 191 16.01 16.34 -6.27
CA LYS A 191 17.34 16.94 -6.04
C LYS A 191 17.27 18.37 -5.46
N GLN A 192 16.13 19.05 -5.51
CA GLN A 192 15.96 20.36 -4.89
C GLN A 192 15.83 20.29 -3.37
N ALA A 193 15.69 19.09 -2.81
CA ALA A 193 15.68 18.85 -1.37
C ALA A 193 16.95 18.11 -0.95
N ASP A 194 17.40 18.33 0.31
CA ASP A 194 18.54 17.60 0.85
C ASP A 194 18.17 16.14 1.09
N TRP A 195 19.17 15.26 1.03
CA TRP A 195 19.04 13.88 1.50
C TRP A 195 18.58 13.83 2.94
N TRP A 196 17.69 12.91 3.24
CA TRP A 196 17.12 12.83 4.58
C TRP A 196 18.10 12.25 5.61
N PHE A 197 18.95 11.33 5.16
CA PHE A 197 20.01 10.69 5.93
C PHE A 197 20.98 9.99 4.98
N GLU A 198 22.13 9.56 5.50
CA GLU A 198 23.12 8.79 4.73
C GLU A 198 22.53 7.43 4.30
N PRO A 199 22.77 6.99 3.05
CA PRO A 199 22.23 5.73 2.53
C PRO A 199 22.49 4.55 3.48
N GLY A 200 21.44 3.78 3.77
CA GLY A 200 21.47 2.60 4.63
C GLY A 200 21.41 2.85 6.14
N THR A 201 21.36 4.11 6.61
CA THR A 201 21.47 4.41 8.05
C THR A 201 20.14 4.60 8.79
N ASP A 202 19.05 4.88 8.08
CA ASP A 202 17.71 5.07 8.67
C ASP A 202 16.64 4.62 7.67
N TYR A 203 15.37 4.71 8.05
CA TYR A 203 14.19 4.46 7.22
C TYR A 203 13.49 5.77 6.87
N GLY A 204 13.19 5.97 5.58
CA GLY A 204 12.45 7.13 5.08
C GLY A 204 11.74 6.82 3.78
N TYR A 205 10.41 6.75 3.86
CA TYR A 205 9.56 6.38 2.72
C TYR A 205 9.63 7.40 1.59
N SER A 206 10.12 6.98 0.40
CA SER A 206 10.29 7.83 -0.78
C SER A 206 9.63 7.22 -2.01
N ASN A 207 8.71 7.96 -2.64
CA ASN A 207 8.15 7.58 -3.94
C ASN A 207 9.20 7.72 -5.05
N THR A 208 10.10 8.70 -4.95
CA THR A 208 11.19 8.90 -5.92
C THR A 208 12.11 7.68 -5.97
N GLY A 209 12.31 6.99 -4.84
CA GLY A 209 13.04 5.72 -4.83
C GLY A 209 12.45 4.70 -5.81
N TYR A 210 11.14 4.58 -5.88
CA TYR A 210 10.46 3.67 -6.82
C TYR A 210 10.44 4.18 -8.27
N VAL A 211 10.51 5.50 -8.48
CA VAL A 211 10.77 6.05 -9.82
C VAL A 211 12.16 5.61 -10.31
N VAL A 212 13.17 5.65 -9.43
CA VAL A 212 14.53 5.19 -9.78
C VAL A 212 14.56 3.67 -9.97
N VAL A 213 13.85 2.86 -9.17
CA VAL A 213 13.70 1.40 -9.41
C VAL A 213 13.13 1.15 -10.81
N GLU A 214 12.07 1.87 -11.21
CA GLU A 214 11.51 1.78 -12.56
C GLU A 214 12.57 2.08 -13.63
N MET A 215 13.30 3.18 -13.49
CA MET A 215 14.35 3.57 -14.43
C MET A 215 15.47 2.51 -14.51
N MET A 216 15.89 1.93 -13.38
CA MET A 216 16.88 0.85 -13.36
C MET A 216 16.39 -0.39 -14.12
N VAL A 217 15.14 -0.83 -13.85
CA VAL A 217 14.55 -1.98 -14.55
C VAL A 217 14.40 -1.72 -16.05
N GLU A 218 13.93 -0.54 -16.44
CA GLU A 218 13.81 -0.16 -17.85
C GLU A 218 15.19 -0.13 -18.56
N ALA A 219 16.23 0.38 -17.88
CA ALA A 219 17.57 0.44 -18.42
C ALA A 219 18.17 -0.95 -18.71
N VAL A 220 18.04 -1.91 -17.77
CA VAL A 220 18.62 -3.25 -17.97
C VAL A 220 17.80 -4.14 -18.90
N THR A 221 16.49 -3.89 -19.01
CA THR A 221 15.60 -4.71 -19.85
C THR A 221 15.40 -4.15 -21.26
N GLY A 222 15.64 -2.85 -21.46
CA GLY A 222 15.28 -2.14 -22.69
C GLY A 222 13.78 -2.04 -22.94
N ARG A 223 12.94 -2.35 -21.94
CA ARG A 223 11.47 -2.36 -22.04
C ARG A 223 10.84 -1.44 -21.01
N ARG A 224 9.68 -0.87 -21.36
CA ARG A 224 8.93 0.01 -20.47
C ARG A 224 8.27 -0.77 -19.31
N MET A 225 8.24 -0.20 -18.11
CA MET A 225 7.61 -0.83 -16.93
C MET A 225 6.13 -1.21 -17.15
N PRO A 226 5.28 -0.40 -17.81
CA PRO A 226 3.90 -0.81 -18.09
C PRO A 226 3.77 -2.09 -18.91
N GLU A 227 4.73 -2.38 -19.79
CA GLU A 227 4.76 -3.61 -20.58
C GLU A 227 5.25 -4.79 -19.74
N LEU A 228 6.33 -4.57 -18.98
CA LEU A 228 6.93 -5.60 -18.12
C LEU A 228 5.93 -6.09 -17.07
N ILE A 229 5.31 -5.15 -16.33
CA ILE A 229 4.39 -5.48 -15.25
C ILE A 229 3.12 -6.17 -15.77
N ARG A 230 2.61 -5.73 -16.93
CA ARG A 230 1.49 -6.40 -17.61
C ARG A 230 1.83 -7.85 -17.95
N ASP A 231 2.98 -8.07 -18.56
CA ASP A 231 3.35 -9.39 -19.10
C ASP A 231 3.83 -10.35 -18.01
N ARG A 232 4.45 -9.83 -16.92
CA ARG A 232 5.13 -10.62 -15.91
C ARG A 232 4.41 -10.68 -14.56
N VAL A 233 3.43 -9.79 -14.33
CA VAL A 233 2.65 -9.74 -13.09
C VAL A 233 1.16 -9.84 -13.39
N PHE A 234 0.59 -8.89 -14.16
CA PHE A 234 -0.86 -8.84 -14.31
C PHE A 234 -1.43 -10.07 -15.03
N ARG A 235 -0.83 -10.49 -16.14
CA ARG A 235 -1.29 -11.67 -16.90
C ARG A 235 -1.11 -12.96 -16.11
N PRO A 236 0.07 -13.27 -15.53
CA PRO A 236 0.25 -14.49 -14.73
C PRO A 236 -0.66 -14.54 -13.51
N ALA A 237 -0.88 -13.43 -12.81
CA ALA A 237 -1.78 -13.36 -11.66
C ALA A 237 -3.28 -13.31 -12.02
N GLY A 238 -3.65 -13.31 -13.31
CA GLY A 238 -5.04 -13.23 -13.76
C GLY A 238 -5.72 -11.88 -13.46
N MET A 239 -4.97 -10.79 -13.47
CA MET A 239 -5.45 -9.43 -13.21
C MET A 239 -5.97 -8.78 -14.50
N HIS A 240 -7.15 -9.17 -14.93
CA HIS A 240 -7.67 -8.82 -16.27
C HIS A 240 -8.18 -7.39 -16.40
N ARG A 241 -8.46 -6.71 -15.29
CA ARG A 241 -8.96 -5.32 -15.25
C ARG A 241 -7.94 -4.37 -14.65
N THR A 242 -6.66 -4.66 -14.85
CA THR A 242 -5.55 -3.93 -14.26
C THR A 242 -4.67 -3.29 -15.31
N ARG A 243 -4.27 -2.05 -15.07
CA ARG A 243 -3.36 -1.27 -15.92
C ARG A 243 -2.43 -0.43 -15.08
N LEU A 244 -1.19 -0.28 -15.55
CA LEU A 244 -0.25 0.74 -15.13
C LEU A 244 -0.04 1.66 -16.32
N GLU A 245 -0.35 2.94 -16.17
CA GLU A 245 -0.30 3.91 -17.26
C GLU A 245 0.47 5.16 -16.80
N HIS A 246 1.36 5.66 -17.66
CA HIS A 246 2.16 6.85 -17.42
C HIS A 246 1.97 7.89 -18.54
N GLY A 247 2.06 9.16 -18.21
CA GLY A 247 2.37 10.24 -19.15
C GLY A 247 1.25 10.70 -20.06
N THR A 248 0.02 10.26 -19.80
CA THR A 248 -1.19 10.82 -20.42
C THR A 248 -2.27 10.94 -19.37
N LEU A 249 -3.16 11.91 -19.56
CA LEU A 249 -4.34 12.06 -18.72
C LEU A 249 -5.15 10.76 -18.72
N VAL A 250 -5.01 9.97 -17.66
CA VAL A 250 -5.60 8.65 -17.61
C VAL A 250 -7.05 8.77 -17.25
N ARG A 251 -7.91 8.57 -18.23
CA ARG A 251 -9.34 8.30 -18.04
C ARG A 251 -9.50 6.79 -17.80
N GLY A 252 -9.13 6.28 -16.63
CA GLY A 252 -9.06 4.82 -16.47
C GLY A 252 -9.75 4.25 -15.26
N ALA A 253 -9.87 5.02 -14.19
CA ALA A 253 -10.62 4.58 -13.02
C ALA A 253 -12.11 4.86 -13.20
N GLU A 254 -12.95 3.85 -12.91
CA GLU A 254 -14.39 4.04 -12.83
C GLU A 254 -14.79 4.74 -11.53
N MET A 255 -13.97 4.59 -10.48
CA MET A 255 -14.08 5.33 -9.22
C MET A 255 -13.35 6.66 -9.37
N GLN A 256 -14.07 7.76 -9.22
CA GLN A 256 -13.51 9.11 -9.36
C GLN A 256 -12.97 9.60 -8.03
N ASP A 257 -11.69 9.88 -7.97
CA ASP A 257 -11.02 10.42 -6.79
C ASP A 257 -11.63 11.74 -6.34
N ALA A 258 -11.69 11.96 -5.03
CA ALA A 258 -12.17 13.20 -4.45
C ALA A 258 -11.36 13.58 -3.21
N ALA A 259 -10.94 14.84 -3.13
CA ALA A 259 -10.39 15.45 -1.93
C ALA A 259 -11.53 16.08 -1.12
N VAL A 260 -11.61 15.82 0.17
CA VAL A 260 -12.77 16.19 0.99
C VAL A 260 -12.35 16.87 2.30
N ARG A 261 -13.07 17.90 2.71
CA ARG A 261 -13.05 18.56 4.03
C ARG A 261 -14.43 18.51 4.67
N PRO A 262 -14.61 18.91 5.95
CA PRO A 262 -15.89 18.74 6.65
C PRO A 262 -17.11 19.31 5.95
N ARG A 263 -16.95 20.37 5.15
CA ARG A 263 -18.05 21.09 4.49
C ARG A 263 -17.88 21.27 2.99
N GLU A 264 -16.82 20.72 2.42
CA GLU A 264 -16.51 20.85 0.99
C GLU A 264 -15.89 19.58 0.44
N GLY A 265 -16.03 19.36 -0.85
CA GLY A 265 -15.36 18.29 -1.55
C GLY A 265 -15.04 18.72 -2.98
N LYS A 266 -13.87 18.33 -3.44
CA LYS A 266 -13.39 18.54 -4.81
C LYS A 266 -13.24 17.20 -5.50
N ALA A 267 -14.02 16.97 -6.53
CA ALA A 267 -13.78 15.86 -7.45
C ALA A 267 -12.46 16.13 -8.21
N LEU A 268 -11.55 15.18 -8.17
CA LEU A 268 -10.31 15.21 -8.95
C LEU A 268 -10.60 14.53 -10.28
N GLU A 269 -11.18 15.29 -11.21
CA GLU A 269 -11.69 14.77 -12.50
C GLU A 269 -10.58 14.22 -13.37
N THR A 270 -9.39 14.80 -13.25
CA THR A 270 -8.23 14.47 -14.03
C THR A 270 -7.04 14.27 -13.11
N ILE A 271 -6.48 13.07 -13.11
CA ILE A 271 -5.22 12.77 -12.44
C ILE A 271 -4.28 12.17 -13.46
N ASP A 272 -3.16 12.82 -13.72
CA ASP A 272 -2.05 12.23 -14.45
C ASP A 272 -1.18 11.45 -13.48
N GLN A 273 -1.24 10.12 -13.58
CA GLN A 273 -0.53 9.25 -12.63
C GLN A 273 0.99 9.27 -12.79
N SER A 274 1.51 9.93 -13.83
CA SER A 274 2.95 10.14 -14.00
C SER A 274 3.59 10.89 -12.82
N ILE A 275 2.80 11.67 -12.04
CA ILE A 275 3.27 12.31 -10.81
C ILE A 275 3.88 11.33 -9.80
N PHE A 276 3.42 10.08 -9.82
CA PHE A 276 3.97 8.99 -9.00
C PHE A 276 4.78 7.98 -9.79
N ALA A 277 4.71 8.02 -11.13
CA ALA A 277 5.25 6.98 -12.01
C ALA A 277 4.90 5.58 -11.45
N SER A 278 5.79 4.63 -11.48
CA SER A 278 5.54 3.28 -10.94
C SER A 278 5.43 3.19 -9.41
N ALA A 279 5.59 4.28 -8.67
CA ALA A 279 5.37 4.24 -7.21
C ALA A 279 3.89 4.09 -6.84
N ALA A 280 2.92 4.53 -7.71
CA ALA A 280 1.51 4.56 -7.35
C ALA A 280 0.54 4.59 -8.55
N ALA A 281 0.93 4.15 -9.75
CA ALA A 281 0.17 4.36 -10.98
C ALA A 281 -0.72 3.19 -11.44
N VAL A 282 -1.00 2.19 -10.60
CA VAL A 282 -1.88 1.08 -10.96
C VAL A 282 -3.34 1.45 -10.74
N ASN A 283 -4.15 1.19 -11.79
CA ASN A 283 -5.62 1.19 -11.77
C ASN A 283 -6.12 -0.24 -11.84
N THR A 284 -6.98 -0.65 -10.92
CA THR A 284 -7.38 -2.05 -10.80
C THR A 284 -8.67 -2.24 -10.02
N THR A 285 -9.19 -3.47 -9.98
CA THR A 285 -10.27 -3.88 -9.08
C THR A 285 -9.72 -4.47 -7.78
N ALA A 286 -10.49 -4.41 -6.70
CA ALA A 286 -10.10 -5.07 -5.44
C ALA A 286 -9.87 -6.58 -5.63
N ALA A 287 -10.65 -7.23 -6.48
CA ALA A 287 -10.47 -8.65 -6.82
C ALA A 287 -9.15 -8.95 -7.51
N ASP A 288 -8.66 -8.08 -8.40
CA ASP A 288 -7.36 -8.26 -9.06
C ASP A 288 -6.21 -8.05 -8.08
N VAL A 289 -6.36 -7.14 -7.12
CA VAL A 289 -5.35 -6.94 -6.06
C VAL A 289 -5.20 -8.20 -5.19
N THR A 290 -6.32 -8.82 -4.77
CA THR A 290 -6.23 -10.07 -3.99
C THR A 290 -5.60 -11.19 -4.80
N ARG A 291 -5.85 -11.30 -6.12
CA ARG A 291 -5.16 -12.27 -7.00
C ARG A 291 -3.66 -12.05 -7.05
N PHE A 292 -3.22 -10.78 -7.14
CA PHE A 292 -1.78 -10.46 -7.11
C PHE A 292 -1.11 -10.99 -5.85
N TYR A 293 -1.64 -10.65 -4.69
CA TYR A 293 -1.02 -11.06 -3.43
C TYR A 293 -1.07 -12.58 -3.23
N GLN A 294 -2.16 -13.26 -3.63
CA GLN A 294 -2.24 -14.71 -3.59
C GLN A 294 -1.20 -15.36 -4.50
N ALA A 295 -1.07 -14.90 -5.75
CA ALA A 295 -0.08 -15.41 -6.70
C ALA A 295 1.36 -15.16 -6.22
N LEU A 296 1.63 -13.97 -5.65
CA LEU A 296 2.93 -13.64 -5.08
C LEU A 296 3.28 -14.56 -3.91
N MET A 297 2.40 -14.69 -2.92
CA MET A 297 2.67 -15.52 -1.73
C MET A 297 2.83 -17.00 -2.04
N ARG A 298 2.18 -17.50 -3.11
CA ARG A 298 2.34 -18.88 -3.59
C ARG A 298 3.59 -19.11 -4.44
N GLY A 299 4.40 -18.08 -4.67
CA GLY A 299 5.62 -18.21 -5.49
C GLY A 299 5.34 -18.35 -6.99
N GLU A 300 4.15 -17.92 -7.47
CA GLU A 300 3.76 -18.02 -8.88
C GLU A 300 4.36 -16.89 -9.74
N LEU A 301 4.81 -15.80 -9.11
CA LEU A 301 5.36 -14.62 -9.79
C LEU A 301 6.89 -14.52 -9.67
N VAL A 302 7.44 -14.97 -8.57
CA VAL A 302 8.85 -15.10 -8.24
C VAL A 302 9.06 -16.38 -7.43
N SER A 303 10.29 -16.86 -7.28
CA SER A 303 10.58 -18.03 -6.46
C SER A 303 10.15 -17.82 -5.00
N GLN A 304 9.86 -18.91 -4.27
CA GLN A 304 9.53 -18.82 -2.85
C GLN A 304 10.68 -18.19 -2.04
N GLN A 305 11.93 -18.43 -2.45
CA GLN A 305 13.10 -17.78 -1.85
C GLN A 305 13.04 -16.25 -2.01
N THR A 306 12.63 -15.76 -3.15
CA THR A 306 12.44 -14.32 -3.40
C THR A 306 11.23 -13.77 -2.61
N VAL A 307 10.14 -14.53 -2.50
CA VAL A 307 9.02 -14.14 -1.61
C VAL A 307 9.52 -13.98 -0.18
N ASP A 308 10.34 -14.91 0.31
CA ASP A 308 10.90 -14.85 1.67
C ASP A 308 11.81 -13.62 1.86
N LEU A 309 12.59 -13.24 0.84
CA LEU A 309 13.34 -11.97 0.84
C LEU A 309 12.42 -10.75 0.90
N MET A 310 11.35 -10.72 0.11
CA MET A 310 10.41 -9.59 0.09
C MET A 310 9.75 -9.33 1.44
N VAL A 311 9.50 -10.37 2.22
CA VAL A 311 8.77 -10.29 3.48
C VAL A 311 9.68 -10.40 4.71
N THR A 312 10.99 -10.29 4.52
CA THR A 312 11.99 -10.26 5.61
C THR A 312 12.57 -8.86 5.68
N PRO A 313 12.07 -7.97 6.56
CA PRO A 313 12.63 -6.65 6.74
C PRO A 313 14.07 -6.73 7.24
N VAL A 314 14.95 -5.93 6.64
CA VAL A 314 16.39 -5.91 6.97
C VAL A 314 16.85 -4.49 7.33
N GLY A 315 17.90 -4.40 8.18
CA GLY A 315 18.50 -3.13 8.58
C GLY A 315 17.48 -2.19 9.23
N PRO A 316 17.57 -0.87 8.95
CA PRO A 316 16.63 0.12 9.50
C PRO A 316 15.16 -0.11 9.14
N ALA A 317 14.87 -0.72 7.97
CA ALA A 317 13.51 -1.04 7.55
C ALA A 317 12.82 -2.08 8.46
N ALA A 318 13.59 -2.87 9.22
CA ALA A 318 13.05 -3.82 10.18
C ALA A 318 12.24 -3.13 11.30
N GLN A 319 12.62 -1.92 11.70
CA GLN A 319 11.88 -1.14 12.71
C GLN A 319 10.52 -0.65 12.19
N ALA A 320 10.41 -0.46 10.86
CA ALA A 320 9.17 -0.08 10.20
C ALA A 320 8.30 -1.28 9.80
N GLY A 321 8.79 -2.51 9.97
CA GLY A 321 8.13 -3.70 9.46
C GLY A 321 8.00 -3.71 7.94
N TYR A 322 8.97 -3.09 7.22
CA TYR A 322 8.92 -2.94 5.77
C TYR A 322 9.98 -3.80 5.08
N GLY A 323 9.53 -4.70 4.22
CA GLY A 323 10.40 -5.51 3.37
C GLY A 323 10.64 -4.86 1.99
N TYR A 324 10.73 -5.64 0.93
CA TYR A 324 10.86 -5.11 -0.42
C TYR A 324 9.47 -4.85 -1.05
N GLY A 325 8.98 -3.63 -0.89
CA GLY A 325 7.69 -3.18 -1.43
C GLY A 325 6.47 -3.67 -0.66
N LEU A 326 6.64 -4.19 0.55
CA LEU A 326 5.60 -4.81 1.35
C LEU A 326 5.72 -4.43 2.83
N PHE A 327 4.59 -4.14 3.47
CA PHE A 327 4.47 -4.06 4.93
C PHE A 327 4.11 -5.42 5.53
N LEU A 328 4.52 -5.62 6.79
CA LEU A 328 4.12 -6.74 7.62
C LEU A 328 3.31 -6.22 8.81
N VAL A 329 2.13 -6.78 9.00
CA VAL A 329 1.27 -6.43 10.14
C VAL A 329 0.85 -7.71 10.87
N ALA A 330 0.59 -7.61 12.18
CA ALA A 330 0.10 -8.75 12.94
C ALA A 330 -1.26 -9.21 12.43
N ASP A 331 -1.47 -10.52 12.31
CA ASP A 331 -2.78 -11.06 11.98
C ASP A 331 -3.76 -10.80 13.14
N PRO A 332 -4.92 -10.17 12.88
CA PRO A 332 -5.89 -9.85 13.92
C PRO A 332 -6.71 -11.05 14.39
N ALA A 333 -6.66 -12.17 13.67
CA ALA A 333 -7.44 -13.37 14.01
C ALA A 333 -6.79 -14.12 15.19
N PRO A 334 -7.53 -14.42 16.28
CA PRO A 334 -6.97 -15.07 17.46
C PRO A 334 -6.31 -16.43 17.18
N GLU A 335 -6.84 -17.20 16.23
CA GLU A 335 -6.33 -18.50 15.80
C GLU A 335 -5.02 -18.41 15.01
N HIS A 336 -4.69 -17.24 14.51
CA HIS A 336 -3.44 -16.90 13.83
C HIS A 336 -2.54 -16.00 14.68
N ALA A 337 -2.72 -16.03 16.00
CA ALA A 337 -1.93 -15.20 16.92
C ALA A 337 -0.43 -15.48 16.78
N GLY A 338 0.34 -14.44 16.45
CA GLY A 338 1.79 -14.53 16.21
C GLY A 338 2.17 -14.69 14.72
N GLU A 339 1.19 -14.85 13.83
CA GLU A 339 1.39 -14.79 12.40
C GLU A 339 1.34 -13.34 11.90
N VAL A 340 1.80 -13.14 10.68
CA VAL A 340 1.77 -11.83 10.01
C VAL A 340 0.99 -11.90 8.71
N LEU A 341 0.29 -10.81 8.42
CA LEU A 341 -0.23 -10.50 7.10
C LEU A 341 0.77 -9.63 6.37
N VAL A 342 0.82 -9.81 5.07
CA VAL A 342 1.75 -9.11 4.18
C VAL A 342 0.95 -8.31 3.17
N GLY A 343 1.37 -7.09 2.90
CA GLY A 343 0.69 -6.28 1.91
C GLY A 343 1.20 -4.86 1.82
N HIS A 344 0.33 -3.96 1.41
CA HIS A 344 0.64 -2.53 1.34
C HIS A 344 -0.63 -1.71 1.46
N ASP A 345 -0.52 -0.52 2.04
CA ASP A 345 -1.52 0.53 1.96
C ASP A 345 -1.30 1.42 0.75
N GLY A 346 -2.24 2.27 0.46
CA GLY A 346 -2.13 3.25 -0.60
C GLY A 346 -2.89 4.52 -0.27
N ALA A 347 -2.20 5.65 -0.34
CA ALA A 347 -2.81 6.95 -0.19
C ALA A 347 -2.56 7.78 -1.45
N GLY A 348 -3.56 7.85 -2.32
CA GLY A 348 -3.62 8.76 -3.46
C GLY A 348 -4.09 10.16 -3.06
N PHE A 349 -4.28 11.04 -4.02
CA PHE A 349 -4.81 12.39 -3.72
C PHE A 349 -6.31 12.39 -3.42
N GLY A 350 -7.07 11.43 -3.90
CA GLY A 350 -8.52 11.33 -3.67
C GLY A 350 -9.02 9.94 -3.32
N SER A 351 -8.13 8.97 -3.23
CA SER A 351 -8.42 7.59 -2.87
C SER A 351 -7.45 7.05 -1.83
N VAL A 352 -7.92 6.08 -1.05
CA VAL A 352 -7.13 5.33 -0.07
C VAL A 352 -7.41 3.86 -0.27
N SER A 353 -6.39 3.03 -0.14
CA SER A 353 -6.47 1.58 -0.33
C SER A 353 -5.67 0.81 0.72
N LEU A 354 -6.08 -0.42 0.99
CA LEU A 354 -5.35 -1.38 1.80
C LEU A 354 -5.48 -2.76 1.17
N ALA A 355 -4.37 -3.47 1.09
CA ALA A 355 -4.36 -4.86 0.64
C ALA A 355 -3.44 -5.69 1.52
N LEU A 356 -3.93 -6.82 1.99
CA LEU A 356 -3.23 -7.74 2.89
C LEU A 356 -3.50 -9.19 2.47
N CYS A 357 -2.53 -10.06 2.72
CA CYS A 357 -2.62 -11.49 2.43
C CYS A 357 -1.88 -12.28 3.51
N SER A 358 -2.40 -13.45 3.86
CA SER A 358 -1.66 -14.42 4.68
C SER A 358 -0.46 -14.99 3.93
N ARG A 359 0.55 -15.47 4.66
CA ARG A 359 1.80 -15.99 4.08
C ARG A 359 1.62 -17.21 3.17
N ASP A 360 0.57 -17.99 3.38
CA ASP A 360 0.20 -19.14 2.56
C ASP A 360 -0.60 -18.76 1.29
N GLY A 361 -1.04 -17.50 1.18
CA GLY A 361 -1.87 -17.02 0.08
C GLY A 361 -3.32 -17.49 0.14
N GLU A 362 -3.78 -18.06 1.26
CA GLU A 362 -5.15 -18.59 1.38
C GLU A 362 -6.16 -17.50 1.76
N ARG A 363 -5.74 -16.54 2.61
CA ARG A 363 -6.59 -15.44 3.06
C ARG A 363 -6.06 -14.13 2.48
N ALA A 364 -6.92 -13.38 1.78
CA ALA A 364 -6.56 -12.10 1.20
C ALA A 364 -7.70 -11.09 1.35
N PHE A 365 -7.32 -9.85 1.51
CA PHE A 365 -8.20 -8.71 1.62
C PHE A 365 -7.66 -7.57 0.77
N ALA A 366 -8.52 -6.90 0.02
CA ALA A 366 -8.20 -5.67 -0.65
C ALA A 366 -9.41 -4.75 -0.64
N PHE A 367 -9.17 -3.48 -0.39
CA PHE A 367 -10.22 -2.49 -0.43
C PHE A 367 -9.67 -1.14 -0.89
N THR A 368 -10.54 -0.34 -1.51
CA THR A 368 -10.23 1.03 -1.90
C THR A 368 -11.47 1.88 -1.69
N TYR A 369 -11.32 3.04 -1.07
CA TYR A 369 -12.38 4.05 -1.03
C TYR A 369 -11.93 5.36 -1.70
N ILE A 370 -12.90 6.15 -2.14
CA ILE A 370 -12.75 7.51 -2.67
C ILE A 370 -13.41 8.51 -1.72
N GLY A 371 -12.98 9.76 -1.77
CA GLY A 371 -13.35 10.77 -0.79
C GLY A 371 -12.33 10.83 0.35
N ARG A 372 -11.05 11.05 -0.02
CA ARG A 372 -9.95 11.15 0.95
C ARG A 372 -10.13 12.37 1.84
N PRO A 373 -10.12 12.20 3.20
CA PRO A 373 -10.19 13.32 4.13
C PRO A 373 -8.89 14.13 4.16
N TYR A 374 -9.03 15.45 4.18
CA TYR A 374 -7.95 16.43 4.29
C TYR A 374 -8.07 17.23 5.60
N TRP A 375 -8.43 16.56 6.69
CA TRP A 375 -8.38 17.05 8.07
C TRP A 375 -8.23 15.86 9.04
N GLN A 376 -7.61 16.10 10.19
CA GLN A 376 -7.16 15.04 11.10
C GLN A 376 -8.32 14.17 11.60
N ASP A 377 -9.37 14.78 12.20
CA ASP A 377 -10.47 14.01 12.78
C ASP A 377 -11.18 13.11 11.75
N GLY A 378 -11.33 13.60 10.50
CA GLY A 378 -11.94 12.83 9.42
C GLY A 378 -11.05 11.68 8.96
N TRP A 379 -9.73 11.88 8.95
CA TRP A 379 -8.77 10.83 8.69
C TRP A 379 -8.86 9.74 9.76
N ASP A 380 -8.81 10.12 11.03
CA ASP A 380 -8.85 9.19 12.16
C ASP A 380 -10.15 8.40 12.21
N GLU A 381 -11.29 9.05 11.91
CA GLU A 381 -12.60 8.40 11.86
C GLU A 381 -12.66 7.33 10.76
N VAL A 382 -12.27 7.67 9.52
CA VAL A 382 -12.31 6.70 8.41
C VAL A 382 -11.31 5.59 8.63
N PHE A 383 -10.11 5.90 9.14
CA PHE A 383 -9.09 4.91 9.45
C PHE A 383 -9.54 3.90 10.50
N ALA A 384 -10.26 4.33 11.54
CA ALA A 384 -10.82 3.41 12.53
C ALA A 384 -11.85 2.43 11.90
N LYS A 385 -12.66 2.91 10.95
CA LYS A 385 -13.61 2.09 10.21
C LYS A 385 -12.92 1.12 9.24
N GLU A 386 -11.85 1.56 8.59
CA GLU A 386 -10.98 0.74 7.75
C GLU A 386 -10.39 -0.44 8.54
N LEU A 387 -9.85 -0.16 9.75
CA LEU A 387 -9.35 -1.20 10.64
C LEU A 387 -10.44 -2.18 11.08
N ALA A 388 -11.64 -1.69 11.35
CA ALA A 388 -12.77 -2.54 11.70
C ALA A 388 -13.16 -3.46 10.52
N LEU A 389 -13.20 -2.93 9.29
CA LEU A 389 -13.45 -3.72 8.08
C LEU A 389 -12.38 -4.80 7.88
N MET A 390 -11.10 -4.43 7.97
CA MET A 390 -9.97 -5.36 7.87
C MET A 390 -10.05 -6.48 8.91
N ARG A 391 -10.30 -6.15 10.17
CA ARG A 391 -10.49 -7.14 11.24
C ARG A 391 -11.67 -8.06 10.95
N THR A 392 -12.81 -7.52 10.51
CA THR A 392 -13.98 -8.32 10.13
C THR A 392 -13.62 -9.31 9.03
N ALA A 393 -12.92 -8.87 7.99
CA ALA A 393 -12.51 -9.71 6.86
C ALA A 393 -11.62 -10.89 7.29
N PHE A 394 -10.66 -10.68 8.18
CA PHE A 394 -9.72 -11.74 8.58
C PHE A 394 -10.26 -12.62 9.72
N VAL A 395 -10.94 -12.07 10.74
CA VAL A 395 -11.48 -12.84 11.86
C VAL A 395 -12.64 -13.74 11.43
N VAL A 396 -13.53 -13.25 10.58
CA VAL A 396 -14.66 -14.03 10.07
C VAL A 396 -14.20 -15.17 9.15
N ASN A 397 -13.11 -14.95 8.39
CA ASN A 397 -12.51 -15.97 7.53
C ASN A 397 -11.78 -17.07 8.29
N ALA A 398 -11.31 -16.78 9.48
CA ALA A 398 -10.49 -17.71 10.25
C ALA A 398 -11.33 -18.74 11.02
N ALA A 399 -12.56 -18.39 11.43
CA ALA A 399 -13.44 -19.25 12.22
C ALA A 399 -13.84 -20.58 11.53
N ASP A 400 -13.64 -20.70 10.21
CA ASP A 400 -14.03 -21.88 9.42
C ASP A 400 -12.84 -22.72 8.92
N ALA A 401 -11.59 -22.38 9.24
CA ALA A 401 -10.43 -23.17 8.85
C ALA A 401 -10.33 -24.44 9.70
N PRO A 402 -10.27 -25.66 9.12
CA PRO A 402 -9.93 -26.84 9.88
C PRO A 402 -8.52 -26.64 10.45
N ALA A 403 -8.37 -26.80 11.77
CA ALA A 403 -7.07 -26.73 12.41
C ALA A 403 -6.09 -27.66 11.69
N SER A 404 -5.23 -27.12 10.84
CA SER A 404 -4.15 -27.85 10.19
C SER A 404 -3.11 -28.16 11.26
N ARG A 405 -3.34 -29.25 12.00
CA ARG A 405 -2.31 -29.91 12.79
C ARG A 405 -1.35 -30.55 11.79
N ASP A 406 -0.20 -29.93 11.66
CA ASP A 406 1.08 -30.43 11.16
C ASP A 406 1.68 -29.56 10.07
N ARG A 407 2.40 -28.55 10.50
CA ARG A 407 3.72 -28.19 9.96
C ARG A 407 4.42 -27.21 10.91
N LEU A 408 5.10 -27.82 11.89
CA LEU A 408 6.15 -27.13 12.65
C LEU A 408 7.30 -26.75 11.68
N VAL A 409 7.33 -25.51 11.24
CA VAL A 409 8.57 -24.90 10.77
C VAL A 409 9.27 -24.35 12.00
N ARG A 410 10.25 -25.10 12.50
CA ARG A 410 11.21 -24.65 13.51
C ARG A 410 12.15 -23.66 12.84
N GLY A 411 12.07 -22.39 13.21
CA GLY A 411 13.08 -21.39 12.86
C GLY A 411 12.51 -19.97 12.91
N GLY A 412 12.84 -19.22 13.95
CA GLY A 412 12.71 -17.76 13.95
C GLY A 412 11.87 -17.09 15.04
N ALA A 413 11.53 -17.77 16.13
CA ALA A 413 10.65 -17.20 17.17
C ALA A 413 11.33 -16.21 18.16
N ALA A 414 12.61 -15.85 17.99
CA ALA A 414 13.32 -15.03 18.98
C ALA A 414 13.45 -13.53 18.60
N ALA A 415 13.35 -13.15 17.34
CA ALA A 415 13.55 -11.76 16.90
C ALA A 415 12.28 -10.89 16.89
N SER A 416 11.10 -11.49 16.88
CA SER A 416 9.83 -10.77 16.68
C SER A 416 9.26 -10.09 17.92
N ARG A 417 9.73 -10.42 19.14
CA ARG A 417 9.11 -9.89 20.37
C ARG A 417 9.56 -8.49 20.79
N CYS A 418 10.70 -8.00 20.26
CA CYS A 418 11.24 -6.68 20.63
C CYS A 418 10.80 -5.52 19.71
N ALA A 419 10.52 -5.78 18.44
CA ALA A 419 10.27 -4.73 17.46
C ALA A 419 8.87 -4.09 17.54
N VAL A 420 7.85 -4.85 17.95
CA VAL A 420 6.46 -4.38 17.98
C VAL A 420 6.16 -3.46 19.16
N ALA A 421 6.80 -3.68 20.32
CA ALA A 421 6.57 -2.89 21.53
C ALA A 421 7.20 -1.47 21.49
N ASP A 422 8.30 -1.30 20.76
CA ASP A 422 9.05 -0.03 20.72
C ASP A 422 8.50 0.99 19.70
N LEU A 423 7.83 0.52 18.66
CA LEU A 423 7.14 1.37 17.66
C LEU A 423 5.90 2.05 18.25
N ALA A 424 5.16 1.37 19.13
CA ALA A 424 4.00 1.93 19.81
C ALA A 424 4.37 3.07 20.77
N ALA A 425 5.56 2.99 21.42
CA ALA A 425 6.01 4.00 22.38
C ALA A 425 6.52 5.29 21.70
N ARG A 426 6.96 5.22 20.45
CA ARG A 426 7.50 6.36 19.69
C ARG A 426 6.43 7.11 18.88
N GLY A 427 5.35 6.46 18.49
CA GLY A 427 4.22 7.06 17.77
C GLY A 427 3.37 8.03 18.58
N ALA A 428 3.31 7.87 19.91
CA ALA A 428 2.47 8.66 20.80
C ALA A 428 3.05 10.05 21.19
N ARG A 429 4.21 10.45 20.67
CA ARG A 429 4.85 11.75 20.97
C ARG A 429 5.03 12.69 19.78
N LEU A 430 4.40 12.41 18.65
CA LEU A 430 4.53 13.26 17.47
C LEU A 430 3.14 13.57 16.88
N VAL A 431 2.39 14.39 17.58
CA VAL A 431 1.30 15.23 17.04
C VAL A 431 1.86 16.61 16.76
#